data_c498f9c36005f3c67f825edac4cc3fdf
#
_entry.id   c498f9c36005f3c67f825edac4cc3fdf
#
_cell.length_a   1.000
_cell.length_b   1.000
_cell.length_c   1.000
_cell.angle_alpha   90.00
_cell.angle_beta   90.00
_cell.angle_gamma   90.00
#
_symmetry.space_group_name_H-M   'P 1'
#
loop_
_entity.id
_entity.type
_entity.pdbx_description
1 polymer ?
#
loop_
_entity_poly.entity_id
_entity_poly.type
_entity_poly.pdbx_seq_one_letter_code
_entity_poly.pdbx_strand_id
1 'polypeptide(L)'
;MKGWVERWFERLLWNSRFVVVIAVIGSVASGFALFYLATVDVFYLVMHLAPYAGEMTEAARAELRSSTVTHVVEVVDGYLLALVMLIFGMGMYELFVSDVDEARASKTSSRILVIESLDDLKNRLAKVILMIMIVRLFEHAAKMQVGTTLDMLYFGGAIALVGIALYFSHKSESGHGKAD
;
A
#
# COMPACT_ATOMS: atom_id res chain seq x y z
N MET A 1 42.14 5.51 -25.65
CA MET A 1 41.31 4.60 -26.48
C MET A 1 40.50 3.77 -25.52
N LYS A 2 39.19 4.07 -25.35
CA LYS A 2 38.32 3.19 -24.58
C LYS A 2 38.25 1.84 -25.28
N GLY A 3 38.52 0.76 -24.55
CA GLY A 3 38.54 -0.59 -25.08
C GLY A 3 37.19 -1.00 -25.67
N TRP A 4 37.18 -1.86 -26.69
CA TRP A 4 35.96 -2.40 -27.29
C TRP A 4 35.02 -3.05 -26.23
N VAL A 5 35.60 -3.71 -25.25
CA VAL A 5 34.90 -4.32 -24.08
C VAL A 5 34.19 -3.27 -23.24
N GLU A 6 34.84 -2.13 -22.98
CA GLU A 6 34.31 -1.03 -22.17
C GLU A 6 33.05 -0.41 -22.84
N ARG A 7 33.12 -0.17 -24.14
CA ARG A 7 31.95 0.33 -24.92
C ARG A 7 30.82 -0.66 -25.00
N TRP A 8 31.11 -1.96 -25.10
CA TRP A 8 30.10 -3.00 -25.11
C TRP A 8 29.41 -3.11 -23.74
N PHE A 9 30.18 -3.04 -22.65
CA PHE A 9 29.70 -3.07 -21.29
C PHE A 9 28.87 -1.81 -20.95
N GLU A 10 29.34 -0.62 -21.33
CA GLU A 10 28.57 0.63 -21.16
C GLU A 10 27.23 0.57 -21.91
N ARG A 11 27.21 0.02 -23.11
CA ARG A 11 25.97 -0.15 -23.90
C ARG A 11 25.03 -1.17 -23.27
N LEU A 12 25.55 -2.26 -22.73
CA LEU A 12 24.78 -3.26 -22.02
C LEU A 12 24.15 -2.67 -20.77
N LEU A 13 24.94 -1.93 -19.98
CA LEU A 13 24.44 -1.24 -18.78
C LEU A 13 23.37 -0.20 -19.13
N TRP A 14 23.56 0.57 -20.19
CA TRP A 14 22.57 1.55 -20.63
C TRP A 14 21.25 0.90 -21.08
N ASN A 15 21.34 -0.21 -21.80
CA ASN A 15 20.16 -0.95 -22.22
C ASN A 15 19.49 -1.71 -21.06
N SER A 16 20.22 -2.06 -20.00
CA SER A 16 19.66 -2.77 -18.85
C SER A 16 18.60 -1.95 -18.11
N ARG A 17 18.60 -0.62 -18.24
CA ARG A 17 17.54 0.23 -17.68
C ARG A 17 16.14 -0.16 -18.18
N PHE A 18 16.02 -0.72 -19.38
CA PHE A 18 14.75 -1.20 -19.93
C PHE A 18 14.20 -2.43 -19.20
N VAL A 19 15.03 -3.16 -18.44
CA VAL A 19 14.56 -4.24 -17.57
C VAL A 19 13.62 -3.70 -16.48
N VAL A 20 13.82 -2.45 -16.05
CA VAL A 20 12.92 -1.77 -15.12
C VAL A 20 11.51 -1.63 -15.69
N VAL A 21 11.37 -1.48 -17.02
CA VAL A 21 10.05 -1.39 -17.68
C VAL A 21 9.21 -2.65 -17.43
N ILE A 22 9.84 -3.81 -17.37
CA ILE A 22 9.14 -5.07 -17.04
C ILE A 22 8.58 -4.99 -15.61
N ALA A 23 9.36 -4.48 -14.66
CA ALA A 23 8.90 -4.29 -13.28
C ALA A 23 7.76 -3.26 -13.21
N VAL A 24 7.84 -2.17 -13.99
CA VAL A 24 6.78 -1.15 -14.08
C VAL A 24 5.49 -1.78 -14.60
N ILE A 25 5.53 -2.46 -15.75
CA ILE A 25 4.35 -3.09 -16.34
C ILE A 25 3.77 -4.13 -15.39
N GLY A 26 4.60 -4.98 -14.79
CA GLY A 26 4.16 -5.99 -13.83
C GLY A 26 3.50 -5.38 -12.60
N SER A 27 4.07 -4.31 -12.05
CA SER A 27 3.53 -3.61 -10.89
C SER A 27 2.20 -2.93 -11.19
N VAL A 28 2.10 -2.22 -12.31
CA VAL A 28 0.87 -1.55 -12.75
C VAL A 28 -0.23 -2.58 -13.03
N ALA A 29 0.08 -3.65 -13.76
CA ALA A 29 -0.87 -4.73 -14.02
C ALA A 29 -1.35 -5.40 -12.74
N SER A 30 -0.45 -5.67 -11.79
CA SER A 30 -0.79 -6.21 -10.46
C SER A 30 -1.67 -5.25 -9.66
N GLY A 31 -1.38 -3.94 -9.71
CA GLY A 31 -2.20 -2.91 -9.08
C GLY A 31 -3.63 -2.93 -9.62
N PHE A 32 -3.83 -2.96 -10.93
CA PHE A 32 -5.16 -3.06 -11.54
C PHE A 32 -5.87 -4.36 -11.19
N ALA A 33 -5.15 -5.50 -11.18
CA ALA A 33 -5.73 -6.78 -10.79
C ALA A 33 -6.24 -6.76 -9.32
N LEU A 34 -5.45 -6.18 -8.41
CA LEU A 34 -5.84 -6.04 -7.01
C LEU A 34 -7.02 -5.07 -6.83
N PHE A 35 -7.06 -3.96 -7.57
CA PHE A 35 -8.24 -3.07 -7.59
C PHE A 35 -9.49 -3.79 -8.06
N TYR A 36 -9.37 -4.57 -9.12
CA TYR A 36 -10.49 -5.36 -9.63
C TYR A 36 -11.00 -6.36 -8.57
N LEU A 37 -10.09 -7.13 -7.95
CA LEU A 37 -10.45 -8.09 -6.90
C LEU A 37 -11.15 -7.39 -5.73
N ALA A 38 -10.56 -6.34 -5.16
CA ALA A 38 -11.14 -5.62 -4.05
C ALA A 38 -12.52 -5.02 -4.41
N THR A 39 -12.71 -4.55 -5.66
CA THR A 39 -14.00 -4.01 -6.12
C THR A 39 -15.06 -5.10 -6.25
N VAL A 40 -14.69 -6.28 -6.72
CA VAL A 40 -15.58 -7.44 -6.77
C VAL A 40 -15.98 -7.88 -5.37
N ASP A 41 -15.03 -7.89 -4.42
CA ASP A 41 -15.30 -8.23 -3.02
C ASP A 41 -16.26 -7.24 -2.37
N VAL A 42 -16.15 -5.92 -2.66
CA VAL A 42 -17.14 -4.91 -2.23
C VAL A 42 -18.53 -5.24 -2.77
N PHE A 43 -18.62 -5.61 -4.04
CA PHE A 43 -19.90 -5.92 -4.65
C PHE A 43 -20.57 -7.12 -3.95
N TYR A 44 -19.83 -8.20 -3.73
CA TYR A 44 -20.34 -9.37 -3.00
C TYR A 44 -20.69 -9.03 -1.54
N LEU A 45 -19.88 -8.20 -0.86
CA LEU A 45 -20.14 -7.74 0.49
C LEU A 45 -21.50 -7.00 0.58
N VAL A 46 -21.75 -6.07 -0.34
CA VAL A 46 -23.02 -5.30 -0.38
C VAL A 46 -24.20 -6.23 -0.65
N MET A 47 -24.05 -7.17 -1.58
CA MET A 47 -25.09 -8.17 -1.85
C MET A 47 -25.37 -9.07 -0.64
N HIS A 48 -24.35 -9.44 0.11
CA HIS A 48 -24.48 -10.27 1.31
C HIS A 48 -25.17 -9.55 2.47
N LEU A 49 -25.17 -8.21 2.47
CA LEU A 49 -25.89 -7.39 3.46
C LEU A 49 -27.38 -7.21 3.19
N ALA A 50 -27.86 -7.56 2.00
CA ALA A 50 -29.27 -7.37 1.63
C ALA A 50 -30.26 -7.99 2.64
N PRO A 51 -30.03 -9.21 3.23
CA PRO A 51 -30.91 -9.80 4.22
C PRO A 51 -30.90 -9.11 5.60
N TYR A 52 -29.89 -8.25 5.89
CA TYR A 52 -29.68 -7.64 7.21
C TYR A 52 -30.88 -6.82 7.70
N ALA A 53 -31.63 -6.18 6.79
CA ALA A 53 -32.81 -5.39 7.08
C ALA A 53 -34.09 -6.24 7.26
N GLY A 54 -34.03 -7.54 6.96
CA GLY A 54 -35.12 -8.46 7.05
C GLY A 54 -35.30 -9.10 8.44
N GLU A 55 -36.18 -10.12 8.51
CA GLU A 55 -36.41 -10.89 9.72
C GLU A 55 -35.24 -11.85 10.00
N MET A 56 -34.26 -11.38 10.76
CA MET A 56 -33.12 -12.18 11.25
C MET A 56 -33.19 -12.28 12.78
N THR A 57 -32.70 -13.42 13.30
CA THR A 57 -32.48 -13.57 14.74
C THR A 57 -31.33 -12.66 15.19
N GLU A 58 -31.35 -12.22 16.45
CA GLU A 58 -30.27 -11.39 17.03
C GLU A 58 -28.89 -12.04 16.88
N ALA A 59 -28.80 -13.36 17.07
CA ALA A 59 -27.54 -14.09 16.90
C ALA A 59 -27.02 -14.05 15.46
N ALA A 60 -27.89 -14.30 14.47
CA ALA A 60 -27.52 -14.25 13.06
C ALA A 60 -27.12 -12.82 12.63
N ARG A 61 -27.79 -11.81 13.18
CA ARG A 61 -27.46 -10.39 12.91
C ARG A 61 -26.10 -10.01 13.50
N ALA A 62 -25.77 -10.49 14.71
CA ALA A 62 -24.48 -10.26 15.34
C ALA A 62 -23.34 -10.94 14.56
N GLU A 63 -23.54 -12.16 14.10
CA GLU A 63 -22.58 -12.90 13.27
C GLU A 63 -22.34 -12.20 11.92
N LEU A 64 -23.42 -11.81 11.23
CA LEU A 64 -23.31 -11.08 9.96
C LEU A 64 -22.58 -9.76 10.12
N ARG A 65 -22.83 -9.01 11.22
CA ARG A 65 -22.11 -7.78 11.55
C ARG A 65 -20.62 -8.06 11.73
N SER A 66 -20.25 -9.07 12.52
CA SER A 66 -18.85 -9.41 12.79
C SER A 66 -18.10 -9.82 11.52
N SER A 67 -18.71 -10.68 10.69
CA SER A 67 -18.10 -11.11 9.43
C SER A 67 -17.99 -9.94 8.44
N THR A 68 -18.99 -9.07 8.37
CA THR A 68 -18.95 -7.87 7.52
C THR A 68 -17.80 -6.94 7.88
N VAL A 69 -17.59 -6.67 9.17
CA VAL A 69 -16.46 -5.81 9.62
C VAL A 69 -15.14 -6.41 9.17
N THR A 70 -14.97 -7.72 9.30
CA THR A 70 -13.74 -8.42 8.83
C THR A 70 -13.56 -8.26 7.32
N HIS A 71 -14.59 -8.52 6.52
CA HIS A 71 -14.48 -8.38 5.06
C HIS A 71 -14.23 -6.94 4.62
N VAL A 72 -14.82 -5.93 5.30
CA VAL A 72 -14.50 -4.52 5.01
C VAL A 72 -13.02 -4.22 5.23
N VAL A 73 -12.42 -4.75 6.29
CA VAL A 73 -10.99 -4.59 6.57
C VAL A 73 -10.14 -5.26 5.48
N GLU A 74 -10.51 -6.47 5.05
CA GLU A 74 -9.84 -7.20 3.97
C GLU A 74 -9.90 -6.43 2.63
N VAL A 75 -11.04 -5.84 2.31
CA VAL A 75 -11.22 -4.99 1.12
C VAL A 75 -10.33 -3.75 1.17
N VAL A 76 -10.30 -3.05 2.32
CA VAL A 76 -9.44 -1.87 2.51
C VAL A 76 -7.98 -2.24 2.34
N ASP A 77 -7.54 -3.38 2.90
CA ASP A 77 -6.17 -3.89 2.73
C ASP A 77 -5.85 -4.17 1.26
N GLY A 78 -6.78 -4.77 0.51
CA GLY A 78 -6.67 -5.00 -0.92
C GLY A 78 -6.47 -3.70 -1.71
N TYR A 79 -7.25 -2.66 -1.44
CA TYR A 79 -7.08 -1.35 -2.07
C TYR A 79 -5.76 -0.68 -1.70
N LEU A 80 -5.33 -0.77 -0.44
CA LEU A 80 -4.04 -0.22 -0.02
C LEU A 80 -2.88 -0.90 -0.73
N LEU A 81 -2.91 -2.23 -0.85
CA LEU A 81 -1.88 -2.99 -1.57
C LEU A 81 -1.87 -2.64 -3.07
N ALA A 82 -3.05 -2.50 -3.69
CA ALA A 82 -3.18 -2.05 -5.07
C ALA A 82 -2.54 -0.67 -5.28
N LEU A 83 -2.80 0.25 -4.36
CA LEU A 83 -2.21 1.60 -4.38
C LEU A 83 -0.68 1.56 -4.25
N VAL A 84 -0.14 0.70 -3.39
CA VAL A 84 1.33 0.48 -3.27
C VAL A 84 1.92 0.06 -4.61
N MET A 85 1.29 -0.91 -5.28
CA MET A 85 1.78 -1.41 -6.57
C MET A 85 1.75 -0.34 -7.66
N LEU A 86 0.73 0.53 -7.67
CA LEU A 86 0.65 1.65 -8.61
C LEU A 86 1.71 2.73 -8.31
N ILE A 87 1.86 3.15 -7.04
CA ILE A 87 2.87 4.13 -6.63
C ILE A 87 4.26 3.61 -6.98
N PHE A 88 4.55 2.33 -6.70
CA PHE A 88 5.81 1.70 -7.02
C PHE A 88 6.06 1.67 -8.53
N GLY A 89 5.09 1.20 -9.32
CA GLY A 89 5.21 1.12 -10.78
C GLY A 89 5.43 2.50 -11.41
N MET A 90 4.63 3.50 -11.03
CA MET A 90 4.78 4.87 -11.54
C MET A 90 6.07 5.52 -11.09
N GLY A 91 6.46 5.34 -9.82
CA GLY A 91 7.71 5.87 -9.31
C GLY A 91 8.94 5.27 -9.98
N MET A 92 8.94 3.97 -10.23
CA MET A 92 10.01 3.31 -10.98
C MET A 92 10.07 3.81 -12.42
N TYR A 93 8.92 4.06 -13.06
CA TYR A 93 8.89 4.63 -14.39
C TYR A 93 9.51 6.03 -14.43
N GLU A 94 9.08 6.92 -13.54
CA GLU A 94 9.54 8.31 -13.47
C GLU A 94 11.04 8.41 -13.18
N LEU A 95 11.55 7.57 -12.29
CA LEU A 95 12.97 7.59 -11.90
C LEU A 95 13.92 6.97 -12.93
N PHE A 96 13.49 5.97 -13.69
CA PHE A 96 14.40 5.17 -14.54
C PHE A 96 14.12 5.27 -16.03
N VAL A 97 12.90 5.64 -16.43
CA VAL A 97 12.50 5.64 -17.84
C VAL A 97 12.34 7.06 -18.39
N SER A 98 11.39 7.82 -17.88
CA SER A 98 11.09 9.18 -18.33
C SER A 98 10.17 9.91 -17.35
N ASP A 99 10.26 11.22 -17.32
CA ASP A 99 9.29 12.08 -16.65
C ASP A 99 7.88 11.87 -17.24
N VAL A 100 6.85 11.88 -16.39
CA VAL A 100 5.45 11.81 -16.82
C VAL A 100 4.95 13.22 -17.03
N ASP A 101 5.06 13.72 -18.28
CA ASP A 101 4.71 15.11 -18.65
C ASP A 101 3.25 15.48 -18.32
N GLU A 102 2.30 14.54 -18.48
CA GLU A 102 0.89 14.73 -18.14
C GLU A 102 0.66 14.90 -16.63
N ALA A 103 1.45 14.24 -15.78
CA ALA A 103 1.37 14.42 -14.32
C ALA A 103 1.84 15.82 -13.89
N ARG A 104 2.82 16.39 -14.59
CA ARG A 104 3.35 17.74 -14.34
C ARG A 104 2.49 18.85 -14.95
N ALA A 105 1.82 18.59 -16.05
CA ALA A 105 0.99 19.57 -16.76
C ALA A 105 -0.36 19.84 -16.08
N SER A 106 -0.89 18.89 -15.33
CA SER A 106 -2.16 19.06 -14.63
C SER A 106 -1.95 19.79 -13.30
N LYS A 107 -2.43 21.03 -13.21
CA LYS A 107 -2.46 21.82 -11.96
C LYS A 107 -3.25 21.13 -10.83
N THR A 108 -3.98 20.09 -11.14
CA THR A 108 -4.84 19.31 -10.22
C THR A 108 -4.23 17.93 -9.90
N SER A 109 -3.14 17.56 -10.58
CA SER A 109 -2.44 16.31 -10.25
C SER A 109 -1.95 16.41 -8.82
N SER A 110 -2.50 15.55 -7.97
CA SER A 110 -2.13 15.53 -6.57
C SER A 110 -0.62 15.26 -6.49
N ARG A 111 0.11 16.03 -5.69
CA ARG A 111 1.55 15.87 -5.40
C ARG A 111 1.93 14.44 -4.97
N ILE A 112 0.94 13.59 -4.80
CA ILE A 112 1.10 12.17 -4.43
C ILE A 112 1.72 11.35 -5.56
N LEU A 113 1.56 11.74 -6.82
CA LEU A 113 2.02 10.97 -7.99
C LEU A 113 3.39 11.40 -8.52
N VAL A 114 3.87 12.60 -8.20
CA VAL A 114 5.19 13.07 -8.62
C VAL A 114 6.24 12.57 -7.64
N ILE A 115 7.17 11.75 -8.11
CA ILE A 115 8.26 11.16 -7.32
C ILE A 115 9.57 11.72 -7.82
N GLU A 116 10.24 12.52 -6.99
CA GLU A 116 11.44 13.25 -7.37
C GLU A 116 12.74 12.46 -7.10
N SER A 117 12.69 11.46 -6.21
CA SER A 117 13.85 10.67 -5.84
C SER A 117 13.51 9.26 -5.36
N LEU A 118 14.52 8.36 -5.36
CA LEU A 118 14.39 7.02 -4.77
C LEU A 118 14.05 7.07 -3.27
N ASP A 119 14.53 8.07 -2.56
CA ASP A 119 14.24 8.22 -1.14
C ASP A 119 12.80 8.69 -0.91
N ASP A 120 12.26 9.55 -1.78
CA ASP A 120 10.84 9.91 -1.76
C ASP A 120 9.95 8.68 -2.04
N LEU A 121 10.29 7.87 -3.05
CA LEU A 121 9.59 6.62 -3.34
C LEU A 121 9.60 5.67 -2.14
N LYS A 122 10.77 5.43 -1.53
CA LYS A 122 10.91 4.59 -0.34
C LYS A 122 10.07 5.10 0.82
N ASN A 123 10.09 6.40 1.08
CA ASN A 123 9.33 7.02 2.18
C ASN A 123 7.83 6.87 1.97
N ARG A 124 7.33 7.06 0.75
CA ARG A 124 5.91 6.87 0.43
C ARG A 124 5.49 5.42 0.59
N LEU A 125 6.28 4.48 0.06
CA LEU A 125 6.02 3.05 0.21
C LEU A 125 6.05 2.63 1.68
N ALA A 126 7.03 3.10 2.45
CA ALA A 126 7.14 2.79 3.88
C ALA A 126 5.89 3.23 4.65
N LYS A 127 5.32 4.42 4.36
CA LYS A 127 4.10 4.89 5.00
C LYS A 127 2.89 4.02 4.68
N VAL A 128 2.72 3.65 3.42
CA VAL A 128 1.58 2.81 3.03
C VAL A 128 1.74 1.40 3.60
N ILE A 129 2.95 0.83 3.59
CA ILE A 129 3.24 -0.46 4.23
C ILE A 129 2.95 -0.40 5.73
N LEU A 130 3.34 0.67 6.41
CA LEU A 130 3.03 0.86 7.84
C LEU A 130 1.52 0.94 8.06
N MET A 131 0.78 1.62 7.18
CA MET A 131 -0.68 1.68 7.24
C MET A 131 -1.31 0.28 7.10
N ILE A 132 -0.83 -0.52 6.13
CA ILE A 132 -1.26 -1.92 5.95
C ILE A 132 -0.98 -2.73 7.22
N MET A 133 0.19 -2.57 7.83
CA MET A 133 0.53 -3.28 9.08
C MET A 133 -0.41 -2.90 10.23
N ILE A 134 -0.81 -1.62 10.33
CA ILE A 134 -1.78 -1.16 11.33
C ILE A 134 -3.15 -1.82 11.09
N VAL A 135 -3.61 -1.84 9.84
CA VAL A 135 -4.88 -2.48 9.46
C VAL A 135 -4.86 -3.97 9.78
N ARG A 136 -3.77 -4.66 9.45
CA ARG A 136 -3.57 -6.10 9.77
C ARG A 136 -3.53 -6.35 11.28
N LEU A 137 -2.88 -5.49 12.05
CA LEU A 137 -2.89 -5.60 13.51
C LEU A 137 -4.30 -5.46 14.07
N PHE A 138 -5.06 -4.48 13.56
CA PHE A 138 -6.46 -4.28 13.96
C PHE A 138 -7.35 -5.48 13.59
N GLU A 139 -7.20 -6.02 12.40
CA GLU A 139 -7.91 -7.22 11.95
C GLU A 139 -7.61 -8.42 12.86
N HIS A 140 -6.33 -8.63 13.18
CA HIS A 140 -5.91 -9.71 14.07
C HIS A 140 -6.47 -9.53 15.48
N ALA A 141 -6.47 -8.30 15.98
CA ALA A 141 -7.06 -7.94 17.26
C ALA A 141 -8.57 -8.22 17.34
N ALA A 142 -9.30 -7.88 16.27
CA ALA A 142 -10.75 -8.09 16.21
C ALA A 142 -11.12 -9.59 16.22
N LYS A 143 -10.24 -10.44 15.69
CA LYS A 143 -10.40 -11.92 15.68
C LYS A 143 -9.86 -12.61 16.92
N MET A 144 -9.07 -11.91 17.74
CA MET A 144 -8.39 -12.50 18.90
C MET A 144 -9.36 -12.70 20.07
N GLN A 145 -9.45 -13.92 20.55
CA GLN A 145 -10.12 -14.21 21.83
C GLN A 145 -9.13 -13.93 22.96
N VAL A 146 -9.35 -12.85 23.67
CA VAL A 146 -8.52 -12.47 24.82
C VAL A 146 -8.84 -13.44 25.99
N GLY A 147 -8.01 -14.45 26.16
CA GLY A 147 -8.18 -15.47 27.19
C GLY A 147 -7.43 -15.16 28.49
N THR A 148 -6.31 -14.45 28.42
CA THR A 148 -5.42 -14.20 29.55
C THR A 148 -4.99 -12.74 29.65
N THR A 149 -4.59 -12.33 30.85
CA THR A 149 -3.99 -11.00 31.08
C THR A 149 -2.71 -10.79 30.27
N LEU A 150 -1.98 -11.87 29.99
CA LEU A 150 -0.77 -11.85 29.19
C LEU A 150 -1.07 -11.51 27.72
N ASP A 151 -2.16 -12.02 27.15
CA ASP A 151 -2.60 -11.69 25.78
C ASP A 151 -2.88 -10.18 25.67
N MET A 152 -3.53 -9.58 26.68
CA MET A 152 -3.76 -8.14 26.74
C MET A 152 -2.44 -7.34 26.79
N LEU A 153 -1.45 -7.82 27.55
CA LEU A 153 -0.15 -7.16 27.66
C LEU A 153 0.60 -7.20 26.31
N TYR A 154 0.63 -8.35 25.64
CA TYR A 154 1.25 -8.47 24.31
C TYR A 154 0.56 -7.60 23.30
N PHE A 155 -0.77 -7.56 23.31
CA PHE A 155 -1.54 -6.71 22.40
C PHE A 155 -1.30 -5.21 22.65
N GLY A 156 -1.31 -4.79 23.92
CA GLY A 156 -0.95 -3.42 24.31
C GLY A 156 0.48 -3.05 23.92
N GLY A 157 1.42 -4.00 24.06
CA GLY A 157 2.80 -3.87 23.60
C GLY A 157 2.91 -3.68 22.07
N ALA A 158 2.15 -4.46 21.30
CA ALA A 158 2.12 -4.32 19.85
C ALA A 158 1.59 -2.94 19.41
N ILE A 159 0.52 -2.45 20.04
CA ILE A 159 -0.01 -1.09 19.80
C ILE A 159 1.04 -0.03 20.14
N ALA A 160 1.73 -0.15 21.27
CA ALA A 160 2.76 0.79 21.67
C ALA A 160 3.93 0.82 20.67
N LEU A 161 4.37 -0.35 20.16
CA LEU A 161 5.42 -0.45 19.13
C LEU A 161 5.00 0.19 17.81
N VAL A 162 3.77 0.00 17.38
CA VAL A 162 3.21 0.68 16.19
C VAL A 162 3.17 2.19 16.41
N GLY A 163 2.75 2.66 17.59
CA GLY A 163 2.77 4.08 17.95
C GLY A 163 4.17 4.69 17.88
N ILE A 164 5.18 3.96 18.36
CA ILE A 164 6.59 4.35 18.27
C ILE A 164 7.05 4.41 16.81
N ALA A 165 6.72 3.41 16.00
CA ALA A 165 7.06 3.38 14.58
C ALA A 165 6.45 4.57 13.82
N LEU A 166 5.18 4.90 14.09
CA LEU A 166 4.51 6.10 13.55
C LEU A 166 5.20 7.40 13.96
N TYR A 167 5.59 7.51 15.23
CA TYR A 167 6.29 8.69 15.72
C TYR A 167 7.62 8.90 14.99
N PHE A 168 8.42 7.85 14.82
CA PHE A 168 9.68 7.94 14.10
C PHE A 168 9.48 8.22 12.61
N SER A 169 8.45 7.65 11.99
CA SER A 169 8.09 7.94 10.60
C SER A 169 7.76 9.43 10.39
N HIS A 170 6.97 10.03 11.29
CA HIS A 170 6.63 11.46 11.24
C HIS A 170 7.83 12.38 11.51
N LYS A 171 8.70 12.00 12.46
CA LYS A 171 9.87 12.79 12.80
C LYS A 171 10.90 12.84 11.67
N SER A 172 11.02 11.77 10.89
CA SER A 172 11.89 11.72 9.72
C SER A 172 11.48 12.75 8.66
N GLU A 173 10.18 13.03 8.51
CA GLU A 173 9.68 14.06 7.57
C GLU A 173 9.98 15.48 8.03
N SER A 174 9.86 15.73 9.33
CA SER A 174 10.07 17.08 9.89
C SER A 174 11.55 17.52 9.81
N GLY A 175 12.47 16.56 9.65
CA GLY A 175 13.90 16.82 9.54
C GLY A 175 14.35 17.24 8.14
N HIS A 176 13.65 16.85 7.07
CA HIS A 176 14.00 17.17 5.68
C HIS A 176 13.39 18.50 5.17
N GLY A 177 12.36 19.03 5.85
CA GLY A 177 11.70 20.27 5.47
C GLY A 177 12.35 21.57 6.00
N LYS A 178 13.53 21.50 6.63
CA LYS A 178 14.21 22.66 7.23
C LYS A 178 15.61 22.95 6.67
N ALA A 179 15.97 22.35 5.54
CA ALA A 179 17.29 22.53 4.92
C ALA A 179 17.19 23.21 3.54
N ASP A 180 16.23 24.14 3.35
CA ASP A 180 16.23 25.11 2.23
C ASP A 180 15.94 26.51 2.78
#